data_d9c758d5d8e5be9331953ae6602ab442
#
_entry.id   d9c758d5d8e5be9331953ae6602ab442
#
_cell.length_a   1.000
_cell.length_b   1.000
_cell.length_c   1.000
_cell.angle_alpha   90.00
_cell.angle_beta   90.00
_cell.angle_gamma   90.00
#
_symmetry.space_group_name_H-M   'P 1'
#
loop_
_entity.id
_entity.type
_entity.pdbx_description
1 polymer ?
#
loop_
_entity_poly.entity_id
_entity_poly.type
_entity_poly.pdbx_seq_one_letter_code
_entity_poly.pdbx_strand_id
1 'polypeptide(L)'
;MKILTHILTSLTFAVVFACAVSAQTICDRFRPVAGRCDLSAAPAEQAKCLLRPVKKFGNLGDPLSELPAPLDTLIGQPTSVTVEQLKRFLTAKGIREEDLGGSLSVKLTKPKYFVIHDTSDFIESNQFPSNINDAGSSINKLSHRVSRKICHVYINRVGQSATAVVFESTSPPSGTKFGTCHRTRRREFLHIENIQPRIRDRSVSSNNDAIAPDPGLTDAQLERLALVYLAASVRSGKWLVPSYHSPIDLGFPDAHDDPQNFNLQTWTTKLRALIDEISSAR
;
A
#
# COMPACT_ATOMS: atom_id res chain seq x y z
N MET A 1 -3.92 47.79 -24.03
CA MET A 1 -3.21 46.95 -23.05
C MET A 1 -4.06 46.54 -21.85
N LYS A 2 -5.39 46.37 -22.00
CA LYS A 2 -6.34 45.97 -20.92
C LYS A 2 -7.13 44.68 -21.22
N ILE A 3 -6.90 44.04 -22.36
CA ILE A 3 -7.67 42.85 -22.79
C ILE A 3 -6.92 41.55 -22.44
N LEU A 4 -5.59 41.61 -22.21
CA LEU A 4 -4.78 40.39 -21.93
C LEU A 4 -4.89 39.87 -20.50
N THR A 5 -5.31 40.71 -19.54
CA THR A 5 -5.37 40.33 -18.10
C THR A 5 -6.64 39.53 -17.76
N HIS A 6 -7.68 39.61 -18.56
CA HIS A 6 -8.95 38.89 -18.29
C HIS A 6 -8.96 37.46 -18.82
N ILE A 7 -8.11 37.14 -19.80
CA ILE A 7 -8.06 35.78 -20.37
C ILE A 7 -7.27 34.83 -19.45
N LEU A 8 -6.24 35.32 -18.73
CA LEU A 8 -5.43 34.49 -17.85
C LEU A 8 -6.17 34.06 -16.56
N THR A 9 -7.06 34.93 -16.04
CA THR A 9 -7.86 34.61 -14.85
C THR A 9 -8.97 33.60 -15.13
N SER A 10 -9.51 33.57 -16.33
CA SER A 10 -10.56 32.61 -16.71
C SER A 10 -10.01 31.20 -16.90
N LEU A 11 -8.76 31.04 -17.37
CA LEU A 11 -8.15 29.71 -17.60
C LEU A 11 -7.79 29.02 -16.28
N THR A 12 -7.30 29.78 -15.27
CA THR A 12 -6.95 29.20 -13.96
C THR A 12 -8.18 28.72 -13.19
N PHE A 13 -9.33 29.40 -13.36
CA PHE A 13 -10.57 28.99 -12.71
C PHE A 13 -11.15 27.71 -13.31
N ALA A 14 -11.05 27.53 -14.63
CA ALA A 14 -11.56 26.35 -15.34
C ALA A 14 -10.81 25.07 -14.98
N VAL A 15 -9.47 25.13 -14.80
CA VAL A 15 -8.65 23.96 -14.43
C VAL A 15 -8.92 23.48 -13.00
N VAL A 16 -9.11 24.41 -12.06
CA VAL A 16 -9.43 24.05 -10.66
C VAL A 16 -10.84 23.44 -10.56
N PHE A 17 -11.79 23.93 -11.37
CA PHE A 17 -13.15 23.38 -11.40
C PHE A 17 -13.19 21.96 -12.04
N ALA A 18 -12.42 21.71 -13.09
CA ALA A 18 -12.37 20.39 -13.74
C ALA A 18 -11.82 19.30 -12.81
N CYS A 19 -10.78 19.58 -12.00
CA CYS A 19 -10.26 18.63 -11.02
C CYS A 19 -11.24 18.36 -9.86
N ALA A 20 -12.00 19.38 -9.43
CA ALA A 20 -13.02 19.22 -8.38
C ALA A 20 -14.22 18.39 -8.86
N VAL A 21 -14.65 18.59 -10.11
CA VAL A 21 -15.75 17.83 -10.73
C VAL A 21 -15.39 16.36 -10.90
N SER A 22 -14.15 16.03 -11.25
CA SER A 22 -13.75 14.62 -11.42
C SER A 22 -13.75 13.83 -10.09
N ALA A 23 -13.30 14.45 -9.00
CA ALA A 23 -13.30 13.81 -7.68
C ALA A 23 -14.72 13.61 -7.14
N GLN A 24 -15.59 14.57 -7.32
CA GLN A 24 -17.00 14.49 -6.93
C GLN A 24 -17.72 13.37 -7.71
N THR A 25 -17.46 13.24 -9.02
CA THR A 25 -18.08 12.23 -9.86
C THR A 25 -17.72 10.79 -9.43
N ILE A 26 -16.51 10.54 -8.93
CA ILE A 26 -16.12 9.21 -8.43
C ILE A 26 -16.88 8.88 -7.14
N CYS A 27 -16.99 9.83 -6.23
CA CYS A 27 -17.67 9.64 -4.95
C CYS A 27 -19.19 9.43 -5.11
N ASP A 28 -19.80 10.14 -6.05
CA ASP A 28 -21.23 10.02 -6.38
C ASP A 28 -21.56 8.66 -7.06
N ARG A 29 -20.57 8.05 -7.68
CA ARG A 29 -20.69 6.73 -8.34
C ARG A 29 -20.47 5.55 -7.40
N PHE A 30 -20.14 5.81 -6.12
CA PHE A 30 -20.07 4.74 -5.12
C PHE A 30 -21.41 4.01 -5.02
N ARG A 31 -21.35 2.68 -4.98
CA ARG A 31 -22.52 1.83 -4.77
C ARG A 31 -22.25 0.90 -3.58
N PRO A 32 -23.11 0.88 -2.57
CA PRO A 32 -23.06 -0.13 -1.53
C PRO A 32 -23.22 -1.52 -2.18
N VAL A 33 -22.27 -2.40 -1.88
CA VAL A 33 -22.26 -3.78 -2.38
C VAL A 33 -22.15 -4.75 -1.21
N ALA A 34 -22.69 -5.95 -1.38
CA ALA A 34 -22.53 -7.02 -0.41
C ALA A 34 -21.04 -7.36 -0.22
N GLY A 35 -20.67 -7.75 0.99
CA GLY A 35 -19.31 -8.16 1.32
C GLY A 35 -18.32 -7.00 1.55
N ARG A 36 -18.77 -5.75 1.57
CA ARG A 36 -17.92 -4.63 1.99
C ARG A 36 -17.50 -4.78 3.44
N CYS A 37 -16.22 -4.46 3.72
CA CYS A 37 -15.69 -4.57 5.08
C CYS A 37 -16.25 -3.46 6.00
N ASP A 38 -16.67 -3.86 7.19
CA ASP A 38 -17.07 -2.92 8.24
C ASP A 38 -15.82 -2.38 8.96
N LEU A 39 -15.48 -1.14 8.69
CA LEU A 39 -14.35 -0.46 9.31
C LEU A 39 -14.64 0.05 10.75
N SER A 40 -15.81 -0.28 11.32
CA SER A 40 -16.15 -0.03 12.72
C SER A 40 -16.06 -1.29 13.60
N ALA A 41 -15.91 -2.47 13.00
CA ALA A 41 -15.74 -3.73 13.71
C ALA A 41 -14.44 -3.79 14.52
N ALA A 42 -14.23 -4.83 15.32
CA ALA A 42 -12.97 -5.08 16.02
C ALA A 42 -11.80 -5.20 15.03
N PRO A 43 -10.57 -4.75 15.37
CA PRO A 43 -9.43 -4.72 14.44
C PRO A 43 -9.13 -6.06 13.76
N ALA A 44 -9.25 -7.18 14.48
CA ALA A 44 -9.04 -8.51 13.92
C ALA A 44 -10.12 -8.87 12.88
N GLU A 45 -11.39 -8.56 13.13
CA GLU A 45 -12.47 -8.80 12.18
C GLU A 45 -12.35 -7.92 10.94
N GLN A 46 -11.90 -6.66 11.11
CA GLN A 46 -11.55 -5.82 9.96
C GLN A 46 -10.46 -6.47 9.11
N ALA A 47 -9.38 -6.97 9.73
CA ALA A 47 -8.28 -7.59 9.02
C ALA A 47 -8.70 -8.85 8.26
N LYS A 48 -9.54 -9.72 8.83
CA LYS A 48 -10.09 -10.89 8.13
C LYS A 48 -10.78 -10.50 6.82
N CYS A 49 -11.56 -9.43 6.85
CA CYS A 49 -12.24 -8.92 5.67
C CYS A 49 -11.28 -8.24 4.70
N LEU A 50 -10.38 -7.40 5.21
CA LEU A 50 -9.47 -6.58 4.40
C LEU A 50 -8.29 -7.35 3.80
N LEU A 51 -7.98 -8.54 4.31
CA LEU A 51 -6.95 -9.45 3.78
C LEU A 51 -7.52 -10.61 2.95
N ARG A 52 -8.78 -10.53 2.57
CA ARG A 52 -9.36 -11.54 1.66
C ARG A 52 -8.58 -11.61 0.34
N PRO A 53 -8.44 -12.80 -0.26
CA PRO A 53 -7.66 -12.96 -1.49
C PRO A 53 -8.15 -12.04 -2.62
N VAL A 54 -7.23 -11.34 -3.25
CA VAL A 54 -7.47 -10.55 -4.46
C VAL A 54 -7.19 -11.43 -5.66
N LYS A 55 -8.22 -11.72 -6.43
CA LYS A 55 -8.17 -12.54 -7.64
C LYS A 55 -8.05 -11.63 -8.87
N LYS A 56 -7.76 -12.24 -10.03
CA LYS A 56 -7.74 -11.54 -11.32
C LYS A 56 -9.02 -10.70 -11.50
N PHE A 57 -8.89 -9.58 -12.19
CA PHE A 57 -10.01 -8.70 -12.59
C PHE A 57 -10.81 -8.11 -11.43
N GLY A 58 -10.16 -7.85 -10.30
CA GLY A 58 -10.80 -7.24 -9.14
C GLY A 58 -11.78 -8.14 -8.39
N ASN A 59 -11.86 -9.43 -8.75
CA ASN A 59 -12.64 -10.37 -7.98
C ASN A 59 -12.00 -10.63 -6.62
N LEU A 60 -12.81 -10.61 -5.57
CA LEU A 60 -12.36 -10.91 -4.22
C LEU A 60 -12.76 -12.31 -3.82
N GLY A 61 -11.91 -12.96 -3.04
CA GLY A 61 -12.28 -14.17 -2.31
C GLY A 61 -13.17 -13.83 -1.10
N ASP A 62 -13.58 -14.87 -0.37
CA ASP A 62 -14.30 -14.69 0.88
C ASP A 62 -13.39 -14.07 1.95
N PRO A 63 -13.96 -13.39 2.96
CA PRO A 63 -13.22 -13.02 4.16
C PRO A 63 -12.54 -14.24 4.78
N LEU A 64 -11.37 -14.03 5.39
CA LEU A 64 -10.67 -15.10 6.08
C LEU A 64 -11.50 -15.60 7.28
N SER A 65 -11.60 -16.91 7.45
CA SER A 65 -12.20 -17.51 8.65
C SER A 65 -11.38 -17.21 9.89
N GLU A 66 -10.05 -17.22 9.74
CA GLU A 66 -9.07 -16.92 10.78
C GLU A 66 -7.87 -16.17 10.20
N LEU A 67 -7.19 -15.40 11.04
CA LEU A 67 -5.96 -14.72 10.65
C LEU A 67 -4.78 -15.68 10.80
N PRO A 68 -3.82 -15.69 9.86
CA PRO A 68 -2.61 -16.46 10.03
C PRO A 68 -1.74 -15.87 11.15
N ALA A 69 -1.10 -16.74 11.92
CA ALA A 69 -0.11 -16.33 12.92
C ALA A 69 1.07 -15.55 12.25
N PRO A 70 1.57 -14.46 12.87
CA PRO A 70 1.21 -13.94 14.19
C PRO A 70 0.09 -12.89 14.19
N LEU A 71 -0.56 -12.60 13.07
CA LEU A 71 -1.55 -11.50 12.98
C LEU A 71 -2.74 -11.71 13.92
N ASP A 72 -3.12 -12.97 14.15
CA ASP A 72 -4.23 -13.36 15.03
C ASP A 72 -4.09 -12.80 16.45
N THR A 73 -2.84 -12.69 16.94
CA THR A 73 -2.52 -12.21 18.30
C THR A 73 -1.99 -10.78 18.33
N LEU A 74 -1.50 -10.24 17.20
CA LEU A 74 -0.85 -8.94 17.16
C LEU A 74 -1.81 -7.78 16.90
N ILE A 75 -2.74 -7.92 15.95
CA ILE A 75 -3.51 -6.79 15.43
C ILE A 75 -4.25 -6.03 16.53
N GLY A 76 -3.99 -4.72 16.59
CA GLY A 76 -4.58 -3.81 17.55
C GLY A 76 -3.94 -3.85 18.94
N GLN A 77 -3.06 -4.82 19.22
CA GLN A 77 -2.32 -4.92 20.49
C GLN A 77 -1.11 -3.99 20.49
N PRO A 78 -0.61 -3.60 21.69
CA PRO A 78 0.67 -2.89 21.82
C PRO A 78 1.82 -3.68 21.16
N THR A 79 2.79 -2.96 20.57
CA THR A 79 3.98 -3.60 20.00
C THR A 79 4.92 -4.08 21.13
N SER A 80 5.45 -5.29 20.97
CA SER A 80 6.48 -5.85 21.86
C SER A 80 7.89 -5.37 21.53
N VAL A 81 8.12 -4.93 20.28
CA VAL A 81 9.39 -4.37 19.80
C VAL A 81 9.42 -2.87 20.14
N THR A 82 10.52 -2.40 20.72
CA THR A 82 10.73 -0.97 21.03
C THR A 82 11.40 -0.25 19.87
N VAL A 83 11.33 1.09 19.89
CA VAL A 83 12.03 1.96 18.92
C VAL A 83 13.55 1.70 18.97
N GLU A 84 14.11 1.54 20.18
CA GLU A 84 15.55 1.35 20.39
C GLU A 84 16.01 0.00 19.82
N GLN A 85 15.24 -1.07 20.04
CA GLN A 85 15.54 -2.39 19.45
C GLN A 85 15.52 -2.32 17.92
N LEU A 86 14.49 -1.69 17.37
CA LEU A 86 14.38 -1.54 15.91
C LEU A 86 15.53 -0.70 15.34
N LYS A 87 15.92 0.42 16.00
CA LYS A 87 17.06 1.24 15.58
C LYS A 87 18.37 0.45 15.56
N ARG A 88 18.64 -0.34 16.61
CA ARG A 88 19.83 -1.21 16.64
C ARG A 88 19.84 -2.18 15.46
N PHE A 89 18.71 -2.83 15.22
CA PHE A 89 18.55 -3.75 14.10
C PHE A 89 18.82 -3.05 12.74
N LEU A 90 18.22 -1.90 12.51
CA LEU A 90 18.40 -1.14 11.26
C LEU A 90 19.87 -0.75 11.06
N THR A 91 20.53 -0.28 12.12
CA THR A 91 21.97 0.06 12.08
C THR A 91 22.82 -1.16 11.73
N ALA A 92 22.56 -2.31 12.35
CA ALA A 92 23.28 -3.55 12.08
C ALA A 92 23.08 -4.05 10.64
N LYS A 93 21.91 -3.80 10.05
CA LYS A 93 21.58 -4.17 8.65
C LYS A 93 21.93 -3.10 7.62
N GLY A 94 22.42 -1.92 8.04
CA GLY A 94 22.69 -0.80 7.14
C GLY A 94 21.43 -0.22 6.47
N ILE A 95 20.28 -0.29 7.15
CA ILE A 95 19.00 0.19 6.63
C ILE A 95 18.70 1.55 7.26
N ARG A 96 18.34 2.55 6.45
CA ARG A 96 18.02 3.89 6.94
C ARG A 96 16.55 3.98 7.36
N GLU A 97 16.27 4.70 8.45
CA GLU A 97 14.90 4.97 8.93
C GLU A 97 14.07 5.69 7.85
N GLU A 98 14.70 6.59 7.11
CA GLU A 98 14.08 7.38 6.04
C GLU A 98 13.51 6.51 4.92
N ASP A 99 14.05 5.33 4.69
CA ASP A 99 13.57 4.40 3.68
C ASP A 99 12.34 3.58 4.14
N LEU A 100 11.92 3.75 5.40
CA LEU A 100 10.81 3.02 6.04
C LEU A 100 9.63 3.92 6.43
N GLY A 101 9.47 5.05 5.76
CA GLY A 101 8.35 5.98 6.02
C GLY A 101 8.69 7.15 6.95
N GLY A 102 9.98 7.39 7.23
CA GLY A 102 10.49 8.50 8.04
C GLY A 102 11.06 8.06 9.39
N SER A 103 11.49 9.03 10.20
CA SER A 103 12.19 8.77 11.46
C SER A 103 11.37 7.96 12.47
N LEU A 104 11.98 6.94 13.07
CA LEU A 104 11.39 6.11 14.11
C LEU A 104 11.09 6.89 15.40
N SER A 105 11.76 8.02 15.62
CA SER A 105 11.54 8.88 16.79
C SER A 105 10.22 9.67 16.70
N VAL A 106 9.61 9.76 15.53
CA VAL A 106 8.34 10.48 15.33
C VAL A 106 7.17 9.54 15.55
N LYS A 107 6.41 9.76 16.64
CA LYS A 107 5.22 8.98 16.97
C LYS A 107 4.08 9.21 15.97
N LEU A 108 3.41 8.16 15.55
CA LEU A 108 2.22 8.19 14.70
C LEU A 108 0.96 8.08 15.56
N THR A 109 0.08 9.08 15.49
CA THR A 109 -1.15 9.11 16.30
C THR A 109 -2.43 8.89 15.51
N LYS A 110 -2.37 8.94 14.19
CA LYS A 110 -3.54 8.86 13.30
C LYS A 110 -3.67 7.54 12.55
N PRO A 111 -2.58 6.88 12.09
CA PRO A 111 -2.70 5.65 11.32
C PRO A 111 -3.42 4.54 12.10
N LYS A 112 -4.28 3.85 11.38
CA LYS A 112 -5.01 2.65 11.82
C LYS A 112 -4.76 1.49 10.87
N TYR A 113 -4.58 1.80 9.59
CA TYR A 113 -4.49 0.83 8.50
C TYR A 113 -3.15 0.91 7.80
N PHE A 114 -2.60 -0.25 7.48
CA PHE A 114 -1.42 -0.42 6.66
C PHE A 114 -1.86 -1.05 5.33
N VAL A 115 -1.93 -0.24 4.28
CA VAL A 115 -2.51 -0.63 3.00
C VAL A 115 -1.41 -1.13 2.06
N ILE A 116 -1.52 -2.37 1.68
CA ILE A 116 -0.61 -3.07 0.77
C ILE A 116 -1.17 -2.91 -0.65
N HIS A 117 -0.37 -2.28 -1.50
CA HIS A 117 -0.62 -2.10 -2.92
C HIS A 117 0.41 -2.85 -3.76
N ASP A 118 0.10 -3.04 -5.01
CA ASP A 118 1.11 -3.25 -6.06
C ASP A 118 0.97 -2.16 -7.13
N THR A 119 2.09 -1.85 -7.81
CA THR A 119 2.13 -0.74 -8.77
C THR A 119 1.37 -1.02 -10.05
N SER A 120 0.99 -2.26 -10.30
CA SER A 120 0.31 -2.70 -11.54
C SER A 120 1.00 -2.18 -12.81
N ASP A 121 2.35 -2.19 -12.83
CA ASP A 121 3.13 -1.64 -13.94
C ASP A 121 2.97 -2.48 -15.20
N PHE A 122 2.22 -1.96 -16.15
CA PHE A 122 1.95 -2.66 -17.38
C PHE A 122 3.20 -2.81 -18.26
N ILE A 123 3.44 -4.02 -18.74
CA ILE A 123 4.49 -4.36 -19.71
C ILE A 123 3.82 -4.76 -21.03
N GLU A 124 4.20 -4.10 -22.11
CA GLU A 124 3.76 -4.41 -23.48
C GLU A 124 4.39 -5.72 -23.98
N SER A 125 4.11 -6.82 -23.29
CA SER A 125 4.60 -8.16 -23.59
C SER A 125 3.58 -9.20 -23.12
N ASN A 126 3.63 -10.39 -23.69
CA ASN A 126 2.88 -11.55 -23.23
C ASN A 126 3.68 -12.44 -22.28
N GLN A 127 4.91 -12.05 -21.94
CA GLN A 127 5.80 -12.74 -21.01
C GLN A 127 6.52 -11.73 -20.14
N PHE A 128 6.77 -12.09 -18.89
CA PHE A 128 7.60 -11.27 -18.01
C PHE A 128 9.06 -11.37 -18.46
N PRO A 129 9.79 -10.23 -18.54
CA PRO A 129 11.23 -10.26 -18.76
C PRO A 129 11.93 -11.12 -17.71
N SER A 130 12.91 -11.94 -18.11
CA SER A 130 13.64 -12.83 -17.19
C SER A 130 14.37 -12.07 -16.07
N ASN A 131 14.71 -10.80 -16.32
CA ASN A 131 15.46 -9.95 -15.40
C ASN A 131 14.58 -9.04 -14.52
N ILE A 132 13.26 -9.29 -14.38
CA ILE A 132 12.39 -8.44 -13.57
C ILE A 132 12.80 -8.37 -12.09
N ASN A 133 13.50 -9.39 -11.62
CA ASN A 133 13.99 -9.48 -10.24
C ASN A 133 15.46 -9.03 -10.08
N ASP A 134 16.09 -8.52 -11.12
CA ASP A 134 17.48 -8.09 -11.07
C ASP A 134 17.58 -6.63 -10.57
N ALA A 135 18.58 -6.34 -9.75
CA ALA A 135 18.82 -5.00 -9.24
C ALA A 135 19.07 -3.96 -10.35
N GLY A 136 19.66 -4.38 -11.47
CA GLY A 136 19.92 -3.55 -12.65
C GLY A 136 18.70 -3.31 -13.54
N SER A 137 17.60 -4.01 -13.33
CA SER A 137 16.38 -3.83 -14.10
C SER A 137 15.79 -2.44 -13.89
N SER A 138 15.38 -1.77 -14.98
CA SER A 138 14.78 -0.44 -14.92
C SER A 138 13.49 -0.39 -14.11
N ILE A 139 12.75 -1.50 -14.06
CA ILE A 139 11.52 -1.62 -13.29
C ILE A 139 11.78 -1.45 -11.77
N ASN A 140 12.97 -1.81 -11.29
CA ASN A 140 13.36 -1.74 -9.88
C ASN A 140 13.93 -0.39 -9.45
N LYS A 141 13.97 0.63 -10.33
CA LYS A 141 14.48 1.96 -10.02
C LYS A 141 13.48 2.76 -9.18
N LEU A 142 13.74 2.89 -7.88
CA LEU A 142 12.90 3.63 -6.95
C LEU A 142 12.92 5.14 -7.16
N SER A 143 14.03 5.72 -7.64
CA SER A 143 14.20 7.16 -7.81
C SER A 143 13.12 7.81 -8.68
N HIS A 144 12.63 7.11 -9.70
CA HIS A 144 11.55 7.60 -10.58
C HIS A 144 10.17 7.50 -9.92
N ARG A 145 10.02 6.65 -8.90
CA ARG A 145 8.75 6.41 -8.22
C ARG A 145 8.46 7.44 -7.14
N VAL A 146 9.47 7.74 -6.33
CA VAL A 146 9.30 8.63 -5.16
C VAL A 146 8.85 10.04 -5.52
N SER A 147 9.15 10.52 -6.73
CA SER A 147 8.69 11.83 -7.21
C SER A 147 7.18 11.91 -7.42
N ARG A 148 6.48 10.78 -7.63
CA ARG A 148 5.03 10.73 -7.89
C ARG A 148 4.18 11.03 -6.66
N LYS A 149 4.68 10.78 -5.45
CA LYS A 149 4.02 11.05 -4.15
C LYS A 149 2.59 10.49 -4.03
N ILE A 150 2.29 9.38 -4.71
CA ILE A 150 0.98 8.74 -4.69
C ILE A 150 0.82 7.74 -3.53
N CYS A 151 1.93 7.36 -2.88
CA CYS A 151 1.97 6.51 -1.71
C CYS A 151 2.98 7.03 -0.69
N HIS A 152 3.13 6.34 0.44
CA HIS A 152 4.13 6.68 1.45
C HIS A 152 5.48 6.04 1.14
N VAL A 153 5.51 4.74 0.89
CA VAL A 153 6.74 3.97 0.65
C VAL A 153 6.58 3.11 -0.58
N TYR A 154 7.62 3.09 -1.41
CA TYR A 154 7.78 2.11 -2.49
C TYR A 154 8.74 1.00 -2.09
N ILE A 155 8.45 -0.23 -2.49
CA ILE A 155 9.32 -1.40 -2.31
C ILE A 155 9.56 -2.04 -3.68
N ASN A 156 10.83 -2.20 -4.08
CA ASN A 156 11.17 -2.84 -5.34
C ASN A 156 11.35 -4.36 -5.18
N ARG A 157 11.43 -5.07 -6.31
CA ARG A 157 11.48 -6.54 -6.34
C ARG A 157 12.75 -7.14 -5.74
N VAL A 158 13.79 -6.34 -5.49
CA VAL A 158 15.02 -6.76 -4.78
C VAL A 158 15.00 -6.40 -3.29
N GLY A 159 13.85 -5.97 -2.75
CA GLY A 159 13.68 -5.72 -1.31
C GLY A 159 14.28 -4.40 -0.82
N GLN A 160 14.55 -3.44 -1.72
CA GLN A 160 14.87 -2.08 -1.31
C GLN A 160 13.58 -1.27 -1.17
N SER A 161 13.59 -0.29 -0.28
CA SER A 161 12.47 0.65 -0.11
C SER A 161 12.93 2.09 -0.21
N ALA A 162 12.01 2.98 -0.54
CA ALA A 162 12.22 4.42 -0.53
C ALA A 162 10.92 5.14 -0.17
N THR A 163 11.02 6.13 0.70
CA THR A 163 9.88 6.95 1.12
C THR A 163 9.61 8.06 0.12
N ALA A 164 8.40 8.12 -0.38
CA ALA A 164 7.91 9.21 -1.24
C ALA A 164 7.19 10.28 -0.40
N VAL A 165 6.42 9.86 0.62
CA VAL A 165 5.76 10.75 1.59
C VAL A 165 5.93 10.14 2.98
N VAL A 166 6.44 10.91 3.93
CA VAL A 166 6.60 10.44 5.31
C VAL A 166 5.26 10.09 5.96
N PHE A 167 5.24 9.12 6.85
CA PHE A 167 4.01 8.62 7.49
C PHE A 167 3.28 9.68 8.32
N GLU A 168 4.00 10.63 8.91
CA GLU A 168 3.47 11.73 9.70
C GLU A 168 2.97 12.92 8.86
N SER A 169 3.00 12.85 7.54
CA SER A 169 2.61 13.92 6.65
C SER A 169 1.22 14.47 6.98
N THR A 170 1.09 15.79 6.99
CA THR A 170 -0.21 16.48 7.11
C THR A 170 -1.01 16.45 5.81
N SER A 171 -0.34 16.18 4.70
CA SER A 171 -0.91 16.03 3.36
C SER A 171 -0.62 14.62 2.81
N PRO A 172 -1.23 13.56 3.39
CA PRO A 172 -0.97 12.20 2.97
C PRO A 172 -1.54 11.93 1.58
N PRO A 173 -0.99 10.95 0.85
CA PRO A 173 -1.58 10.50 -0.39
C PRO A 173 -3.00 9.98 -0.15
N SER A 174 -3.88 10.08 -1.15
CA SER A 174 -5.20 9.45 -1.08
C SER A 174 -5.12 7.93 -1.20
N GLY A 175 -4.22 7.44 -2.03
CA GLY A 175 -3.86 6.03 -2.24
C GLY A 175 -5.00 5.08 -2.62
N THR A 176 -6.26 5.46 -2.33
CA THR A 176 -7.49 4.69 -2.60
C THR A 176 -8.60 5.63 -3.04
N LYS A 177 -9.61 5.13 -3.73
CA LYS A 177 -10.85 5.88 -4.02
C LYS A 177 -11.60 6.22 -2.74
N PHE A 178 -11.61 5.29 -1.78
CA PHE A 178 -12.13 5.54 -0.45
C PHE A 178 -11.45 6.76 0.20
N GLY A 179 -10.11 6.84 0.19
CA GLY A 179 -9.35 7.97 0.72
C GLY A 179 -9.61 9.28 -0.04
N THR A 180 -9.88 9.20 -1.34
CA THR A 180 -10.29 10.36 -2.15
C THR A 180 -11.63 10.92 -1.70
N CYS A 181 -12.58 10.05 -1.40
CA CYS A 181 -13.94 10.44 -1.00
C CYS A 181 -14.06 10.76 0.48
N HIS A 182 -13.20 10.21 1.34
CA HIS A 182 -13.23 10.43 2.79
C HIS A 182 -11.98 11.19 3.25
N ARG A 183 -11.82 12.44 2.79
CA ARG A 183 -10.60 13.25 2.99
C ARG A 183 -10.17 13.38 4.45
N THR A 184 -11.10 13.47 5.39
CA THR A 184 -10.83 13.58 6.83
C THR A 184 -10.21 12.32 7.41
N ARG A 185 -10.40 11.17 6.75
CA ARG A 185 -9.90 9.87 7.17
C ARG A 185 -8.58 9.47 6.50
N ARG A 186 -8.06 10.23 5.52
CA ARG A 186 -6.83 9.87 4.79
C ARG A 186 -5.65 9.56 5.70
N ARG A 187 -5.52 10.27 6.80
CA ARG A 187 -4.43 10.08 7.76
C ARG A 187 -4.54 8.76 8.55
N GLU A 188 -5.66 8.05 8.44
CA GLU A 188 -5.81 6.72 9.04
C GLU A 188 -5.10 5.63 8.22
N PHE A 189 -4.73 5.90 6.96
CA PHE A 189 -4.22 4.92 6.01
C PHE A 189 -2.77 5.22 5.63
N LEU A 190 -1.89 4.22 5.79
CA LEU A 190 -0.52 4.23 5.26
C LEU A 190 -0.48 3.38 4.01
N HIS A 191 -0.09 3.95 2.89
CA HIS A 191 -0.09 3.30 1.58
C HIS A 191 1.31 2.86 1.19
N ILE A 192 1.51 1.56 0.92
CA ILE A 192 2.79 0.95 0.58
C ILE A 192 2.67 0.30 -0.79
N GLU A 193 3.39 0.82 -1.75
CA GLU A 193 3.43 0.36 -3.14
C GLU A 193 4.56 -0.65 -3.35
N ASN A 194 4.21 -1.86 -3.69
CA ASN A 194 5.17 -2.88 -4.08
C ASN A 194 5.31 -2.90 -5.60
N ILE A 195 6.53 -2.72 -6.11
CA ILE A 195 6.74 -2.77 -7.57
C ILE A 195 6.38 -4.17 -8.07
N GLN A 196 5.35 -4.22 -8.91
CA GLN A 196 4.87 -5.44 -9.52
C GLN A 196 4.54 -5.19 -10.99
N PRO A 197 5.27 -5.82 -11.92
CA PRO A 197 4.93 -5.78 -13.34
C PRO A 197 3.65 -6.56 -13.59
N ARG A 198 2.89 -6.10 -14.58
CA ARG A 198 1.70 -6.77 -15.10
C ARG A 198 1.84 -6.98 -16.59
N ILE A 199 1.44 -8.12 -17.10
CA ILE A 199 1.29 -8.39 -18.52
C ILE A 199 -0.18 -8.49 -18.86
N ARG A 200 -0.55 -8.15 -20.10
CA ARG A 200 -1.94 -8.21 -20.55
C ARG A 200 -2.37 -9.66 -20.76
N ASP A 201 -3.49 -10.03 -20.16
CA ASP A 201 -4.19 -11.26 -20.53
C ASP A 201 -4.99 -11.04 -21.81
N ARG A 202 -4.46 -11.49 -22.94
CA ARG A 202 -5.11 -11.30 -24.24
C ARG A 202 -6.33 -12.21 -24.46
N SER A 203 -6.62 -13.11 -23.52
CA SER A 203 -7.79 -13.99 -23.59
C SER A 203 -9.10 -13.26 -23.23
N VAL A 204 -9.00 -12.06 -22.69
CA VAL A 204 -10.13 -11.22 -22.26
C VAL A 204 -10.09 -9.86 -22.95
N SER A 205 -11.25 -9.24 -23.12
CA SER A 205 -11.43 -8.04 -23.95
C SER A 205 -11.33 -6.71 -23.19
N SER A 206 -11.15 -6.73 -21.86
CA SER A 206 -11.16 -5.51 -21.06
C SER A 206 -9.75 -4.94 -20.81
N ASN A 207 -9.68 -3.63 -20.55
CA ASN A 207 -8.41 -2.95 -20.31
C ASN A 207 -7.81 -3.22 -18.91
N ASN A 208 -8.55 -3.89 -18.02
CA ASN A 208 -8.12 -4.24 -16.67
C ASN A 208 -7.56 -5.67 -16.57
N ASP A 209 -7.27 -6.30 -17.70
CA ASP A 209 -6.90 -7.71 -17.78
C ASP A 209 -5.40 -7.94 -17.59
N ALA A 210 -4.80 -7.17 -16.74
CA ALA A 210 -3.40 -7.32 -16.41
C ALA A 210 -3.20 -8.37 -15.32
N ILE A 211 -2.34 -9.34 -15.58
CA ILE A 211 -1.97 -10.41 -14.64
C ILE A 211 -0.59 -10.18 -14.09
N ALA A 212 -0.47 -10.35 -12.77
CA ALA A 212 0.78 -10.31 -12.03
C ALA A 212 1.60 -11.61 -12.20
N PRO A 213 2.91 -11.61 -11.91
CA PRO A 213 3.69 -12.83 -11.77
C PRO A 213 3.07 -13.76 -10.70
N ASP A 214 3.44 -15.04 -10.76
CA ASP A 214 3.13 -15.99 -9.71
C ASP A 214 4.45 -16.70 -9.31
N PRO A 215 4.92 -16.51 -8.07
CA PRO A 215 4.36 -15.68 -7.01
C PRO A 215 4.38 -14.17 -7.34
N GLY A 216 3.43 -13.40 -6.77
CA GLY A 216 3.27 -11.98 -7.07
C GLY A 216 4.44 -11.14 -6.60
N LEU A 217 4.67 -11.09 -5.29
CA LEU A 217 5.81 -10.42 -4.68
C LEU A 217 6.96 -11.42 -4.44
N THR A 218 8.18 -10.91 -4.55
CA THR A 218 9.38 -11.70 -4.21
C THR A 218 9.53 -11.85 -2.70
N ASP A 219 10.31 -12.83 -2.28
CA ASP A 219 10.67 -13.02 -0.87
C ASP A 219 11.32 -11.76 -0.27
N ALA A 220 12.21 -11.11 -1.03
CA ALA A 220 12.86 -9.87 -0.61
C ALA A 220 11.86 -8.72 -0.43
N GLN A 221 10.83 -8.63 -1.29
CA GLN A 221 9.76 -7.66 -1.11
C GLN A 221 8.94 -7.94 0.16
N LEU A 222 8.58 -9.21 0.39
CA LEU A 222 7.81 -9.61 1.57
C LEU A 222 8.57 -9.35 2.88
N GLU A 223 9.89 -9.57 2.90
CA GLU A 223 10.75 -9.22 4.03
C GLU A 223 10.79 -7.71 4.29
N ARG A 224 10.99 -6.92 3.24
CA ARG A 224 11.00 -5.46 3.36
C ARG A 224 9.63 -4.91 3.77
N LEU A 225 8.55 -5.48 3.23
CA LEU A 225 7.17 -5.11 3.59
C LEU A 225 6.89 -5.40 5.08
N ALA A 226 7.37 -6.55 5.60
CA ALA A 226 7.27 -6.88 7.01
C ALA A 226 8.03 -5.87 7.89
N LEU A 227 9.21 -5.44 7.47
CA LEU A 227 10.00 -4.43 8.19
C LEU A 227 9.31 -3.05 8.17
N VAL A 228 8.75 -2.62 7.04
CA VAL A 228 7.99 -1.35 6.93
C VAL A 228 6.73 -1.40 7.80
N TYR A 229 6.02 -2.54 7.82
CA TYR A 229 4.86 -2.75 8.68
C TYR A 229 5.21 -2.69 10.17
N LEU A 230 6.30 -3.36 10.56
CA LEU A 230 6.81 -3.30 11.94
C LEU A 230 7.20 -1.87 12.32
N ALA A 231 7.94 -1.15 11.47
CA ALA A 231 8.35 0.22 11.74
C ALA A 231 7.13 1.16 11.92
N ALA A 232 6.12 1.04 11.06
CA ALA A 232 4.87 1.80 11.17
C ALA A 232 4.12 1.47 12.49
N SER A 233 4.06 0.19 12.84
CA SER A 233 3.36 -0.29 14.05
C SER A 233 4.08 0.16 15.34
N VAL A 234 5.41 0.05 15.39
CA VAL A 234 6.25 0.53 16.52
C VAL A 234 6.05 2.03 16.72
N ARG A 235 6.09 2.83 15.66
CA ARG A 235 5.82 4.27 15.71
C ARG A 235 4.39 4.60 16.17
N SER A 236 3.43 3.73 15.87
CA SER A 236 2.03 3.87 16.30
C SER A 236 1.80 3.38 17.74
N GLY A 237 2.76 2.68 18.34
CA GLY A 237 2.66 2.06 19.65
C GLY A 237 1.71 0.85 19.71
N LYS A 238 1.18 0.43 18.57
CA LYS A 238 0.29 -0.73 18.42
C LYS A 238 0.39 -1.30 17.01
N TRP A 239 0.07 -2.57 16.87
CA TRP A 239 -0.02 -3.22 15.59
C TRP A 239 -1.19 -2.66 14.77
N LEU A 240 -0.88 -2.13 13.60
CA LEU A 240 -1.87 -1.59 12.66
C LEU A 240 -2.69 -2.72 12.03
N VAL A 241 -3.86 -2.40 11.52
CA VAL A 241 -4.67 -3.33 10.71
C VAL A 241 -4.08 -3.40 9.30
N PRO A 242 -3.51 -4.54 8.88
CA PRO A 242 -3.06 -4.69 7.51
C PRO A 242 -4.28 -4.87 6.59
N SER A 243 -4.18 -4.34 5.38
CA SER A 243 -5.26 -4.41 4.41
C SER A 243 -4.71 -4.43 2.98
N TYR A 244 -5.45 -5.04 2.07
CA TYR A 244 -5.23 -4.87 0.64
C TYR A 244 -6.01 -3.66 0.13
N HIS A 245 -5.58 -3.09 -0.99
CA HIS A 245 -6.26 -1.95 -1.62
C HIS A 245 -7.67 -2.33 -2.10
N SER A 246 -7.77 -3.41 -2.86
CA SER A 246 -9.01 -3.83 -3.51
C SER A 246 -10.23 -3.94 -2.56
N PRO A 247 -10.14 -4.57 -1.37
CA PRO A 247 -11.25 -4.62 -0.42
C PRO A 247 -11.67 -3.26 0.15
N ILE A 248 -10.74 -2.28 0.25
CA ILE A 248 -11.06 -0.93 0.72
C ILE A 248 -11.93 -0.20 -0.30
N ASP A 249 -11.61 -0.37 -1.58
CA ASP A 249 -12.29 0.32 -2.68
C ASP A 249 -13.52 -0.44 -3.22
N LEU A 250 -13.90 -1.54 -2.59
CA LEU A 250 -15.07 -2.31 -2.99
C LEU A 250 -16.34 -1.44 -2.99
N GLY A 251 -17.01 -1.40 -4.14
CA GLY A 251 -18.19 -0.56 -4.38
C GLY A 251 -17.90 0.75 -5.13
N PHE A 252 -16.61 1.10 -5.33
CA PHE A 252 -16.26 2.19 -6.24
C PHE A 252 -16.09 1.67 -7.68
N PRO A 253 -16.48 2.43 -8.70
CA PRO A 253 -16.21 2.06 -10.09
C PRO A 253 -14.71 2.06 -10.36
N ASP A 254 -14.27 1.19 -11.25
CA ASP A 254 -12.87 1.02 -11.63
C ASP A 254 -11.95 0.82 -10.41
N ALA A 255 -12.43 0.10 -9.39
CA ALA A 255 -11.62 -0.29 -8.24
C ALA A 255 -10.41 -1.11 -8.71
N HIS A 256 -9.25 -0.85 -8.10
CA HIS A 256 -8.03 -1.56 -8.43
C HIS A 256 -8.08 -3.01 -7.93
N ASP A 257 -7.39 -3.92 -8.61
CA ASP A 257 -7.33 -5.34 -8.30
C ASP A 257 -6.00 -5.74 -7.63
N ASP A 258 -5.48 -4.87 -6.79
CA ASP A 258 -4.19 -5.05 -6.13
C ASP A 258 -4.30 -5.29 -4.61
N PRO A 259 -3.31 -6.02 -4.04
CA PRO A 259 -2.23 -6.72 -4.73
C PRO A 259 -2.68 -8.11 -5.25
N GLN A 260 -2.36 -8.44 -6.50
CA GLN A 260 -2.60 -9.79 -7.03
C GLN A 260 -1.51 -10.76 -6.56
N ASN A 261 -1.89 -12.03 -6.38
CA ASN A 261 -0.99 -13.15 -6.05
C ASN A 261 -0.14 -12.89 -4.79
N PHE A 262 -0.69 -12.10 -3.83
CA PHE A 262 0.00 -11.85 -2.56
C PHE A 262 -0.01 -13.11 -1.69
N ASN A 263 1.17 -13.55 -1.27
CA ASN A 263 1.28 -14.70 -0.37
C ASN A 263 1.26 -14.23 1.09
N LEU A 264 0.06 -14.21 1.68
CA LEU A 264 -0.15 -13.78 3.06
C LEU A 264 0.60 -14.66 4.07
N GLN A 265 0.60 -15.99 3.87
CA GLN A 265 1.27 -16.92 4.77
C GLN A 265 2.80 -16.71 4.78
N THR A 266 3.41 -16.53 3.61
CA THR A 266 4.85 -16.24 3.53
C THR A 266 5.19 -14.91 4.19
N TRP A 267 4.38 -13.86 3.95
CA TRP A 267 4.60 -12.55 4.57
C TRP A 267 4.53 -12.63 6.09
N THR A 268 3.53 -13.30 6.65
CA THR A 268 3.36 -13.43 8.11
C THR A 268 4.46 -14.29 8.75
N THR A 269 4.95 -15.31 8.05
CA THR A 269 6.13 -16.08 8.47
C THR A 269 7.38 -15.19 8.57
N LYS A 270 7.61 -14.32 7.57
CA LYS A 270 8.72 -13.37 7.58
C LYS A 270 8.56 -12.32 8.68
N LEU A 271 7.33 -11.84 8.92
CA LEU A 271 7.04 -10.92 10.01
C LEU A 271 7.38 -11.53 11.38
N ARG A 272 6.99 -12.79 11.62
CA ARG A 272 7.33 -13.51 12.85
C ARG A 272 8.84 -13.62 13.02
N ALA A 273 9.54 -14.12 12.00
CA ALA A 273 11.00 -14.27 12.04
C ALA A 273 11.71 -12.94 12.34
N LEU A 274 11.24 -11.84 11.76
CA LEU A 274 11.76 -10.49 12.00
C LEU A 274 11.55 -10.03 13.44
N ILE A 275 10.36 -10.26 14.02
CA ILE A 275 10.05 -9.93 15.41
C ILE A 275 10.99 -10.72 16.34
N ASP A 276 11.15 -12.01 16.08
CA ASP A 276 12.00 -12.90 16.90
C ASP A 276 13.48 -12.49 16.82
N GLU A 277 13.99 -12.15 15.62
CA GLU A 277 15.36 -11.66 15.42
C GLU A 277 15.62 -10.36 16.19
N ILE A 278 14.72 -9.38 16.09
CA ILE A 278 14.87 -8.08 16.77
C ILE A 278 14.74 -8.24 18.28
N SER A 279 13.84 -9.09 18.74
CA SER A 279 13.61 -9.30 20.18
C SER A 279 14.76 -10.05 20.86
N SER A 280 15.46 -10.91 20.13
CA SER A 280 16.60 -11.69 20.62
C SER A 280 17.93 -10.91 20.57
N ALA A 281 18.02 -9.87 19.73
CA ALA A 281 19.21 -9.02 19.66
C ALA A 281 19.33 -8.14 20.92
N ARG A 282 20.33 -8.47 21.77
CA ARG A 282 20.64 -7.75 23.03
C ARG A 282 21.44 -6.48 22.78
#